data_886cabe6564e53fd755520aea68bd2de
#
_entry.id   886cabe6564e53fd755520aea68bd2de
#
_cell.length_a   1.000
_cell.length_b   1.000
_cell.length_c   1.000
_cell.angle_alpha   90.00
_cell.angle_beta   90.00
_cell.angle_gamma   90.00
#
_symmetry.space_group_name_H-M   'P 1'
#
loop_
_entity.id
_entity.type
_entity.pdbx_description
1 polymer ?
#
loop_
_entity_poly.entity_id
_entity_poly.type
_entity_poly.pdbx_seq_one_letter_code
_entity_poly.pdbx_strand_id
1 'polypeptide(L)'
;MALNHQLKARMKKIKIYALVSIVSIVSIQGCRTVLQPVIVTQNKEVISVSEHEIPADQGIVFFAGSLIEGLEKAKVENKLLFVDCYTTWCGPCKILKQYTFKDATLGDYMKDNYVALAIDMETPEGIMLAKKYGIEAYPTLLFLDKYGRVLNLQVGGIGAEALLVKAEQTVRKKM
;
A
#
# COMPACT_ATOMS: atom_id res chain seq x y z
N MET A 1 8.52 42.55 -17.37
CA MET A 1 9.94 42.91 -17.12
C MET A 1 10.44 42.63 -15.69
N ALA A 2 9.67 42.00 -14.79
CA ALA A 2 10.05 41.81 -13.37
C ALA A 2 10.67 40.43 -13.05
N LEU A 3 10.61 39.46 -13.96
CA LEU A 3 11.06 38.07 -13.68
C LEU A 3 12.57 37.87 -13.84
N ASN A 4 13.27 38.78 -14.51
CA ASN A 4 14.70 38.63 -14.82
C ASN A 4 15.64 39.17 -13.71
N HIS A 5 15.12 39.92 -12.75
CA HIS A 5 15.90 40.50 -11.67
C HIS A 5 16.11 39.53 -10.49
N GLN A 6 15.19 38.60 -10.27
CA GLN A 6 15.26 37.62 -9.20
C GLN A 6 16.25 36.45 -9.49
N LEU A 7 16.43 36.09 -10.75
CA LEU A 7 17.39 35.06 -11.16
C LEU A 7 18.84 35.49 -11.01
N LYS A 8 19.14 36.79 -11.33
CA LYS A 8 20.50 37.32 -11.19
C LYS A 8 20.98 37.46 -9.74
N ALA A 9 20.09 37.68 -8.79
CA ALA A 9 20.41 37.78 -7.36
C ALA A 9 20.76 36.42 -6.74
N ARG A 10 20.14 35.31 -7.21
CA ARG A 10 20.47 33.97 -6.73
C ARG A 10 21.81 33.44 -7.20
N MET A 11 22.25 33.79 -8.40
CA MET A 11 23.54 33.33 -8.93
C MET A 11 24.75 34.04 -8.31
N LYS A 12 24.58 35.26 -7.77
CA LYS A 12 25.66 35.98 -7.06
C LYS A 12 26.00 35.38 -5.68
N LYS A 13 25.03 34.74 -4.99
CA LYS A 13 25.26 34.13 -3.68
C LYS A 13 26.02 32.80 -3.75
N ILE A 14 25.98 32.09 -4.87
CA ILE A 14 26.64 30.78 -5.04
C ILE A 14 28.16 30.94 -5.28
N LYS A 15 28.61 32.08 -5.82
CA LYS A 15 30.05 32.34 -6.08
C LYS A 15 30.86 32.73 -4.85
N ILE A 16 30.25 33.11 -3.74
CA ILE A 16 30.93 33.59 -2.55
C ILE A 16 31.36 32.43 -1.62
N TYR A 17 30.70 31.27 -1.70
CA TYR A 17 31.05 30.11 -0.85
C TYR A 17 32.15 29.20 -1.40
N ALA A 18 32.64 29.45 -2.62
CA ALA A 18 33.69 28.63 -3.26
C ALA A 18 35.11 29.10 -3.01
N LEU A 19 35.35 30.18 -2.23
CA LEU A 19 36.67 30.81 -2.08
C LEU A 19 37.22 30.81 -0.66
N VAL A 20 36.63 30.11 0.30
CA VAL A 20 37.11 30.13 1.73
C VAL A 20 37.67 28.78 2.19
N SER A 21 37.91 27.81 1.35
CA SER A 21 38.39 26.47 1.77
C SER A 21 39.78 26.12 1.24
N ILE A 22 40.71 27.06 1.20
CA ILE A 22 42.12 26.72 0.97
C ILE A 22 42.94 27.63 1.89
N VAL A 23 43.23 27.20 3.10
CA VAL A 23 44.44 27.48 3.90
C VAL A 23 44.30 26.78 5.26
N SER A 24 44.99 25.69 5.47
CA SER A 24 45.71 25.36 6.68
C SER A 24 46.18 23.90 6.63
N ILE A 25 47.25 23.67 5.91
CA ILE A 25 48.15 22.53 6.18
C ILE A 25 49.27 23.05 7.00
N VAL A 26 49.30 22.75 8.29
CA VAL A 26 50.52 22.87 9.12
C VAL A 26 50.78 21.52 9.76
N SER A 27 51.93 21.03 9.42
CA SER A 27 52.58 19.83 9.91
C SER A 27 52.77 19.83 11.44
N ILE A 28 52.46 18.70 12.09
CA ILE A 28 53.10 18.31 13.35
C ILE A 28 53.50 16.84 13.20
N GLN A 29 54.79 16.63 12.98
CA GLN A 29 55.45 15.35 13.15
C GLN A 29 55.69 15.08 14.65
N GLY A 30 55.42 13.85 15.07
CA GLY A 30 56.07 13.32 16.26
C GLY A 30 55.12 12.63 17.26
N CYS A 31 54.93 11.36 17.16
CA CYS A 31 55.22 10.37 18.19
C CYS A 31 54.82 8.97 17.71
N ARG A 32 55.81 8.12 17.50
CA ARG A 32 55.63 6.70 17.25
C ARG A 32 55.12 6.03 18.54
N THR A 33 53.93 5.53 18.53
CA THR A 33 53.54 4.43 19.41
C THR A 33 52.87 3.40 18.53
N VAL A 34 53.54 2.28 18.36
CA VAL A 34 53.06 1.11 17.64
C VAL A 34 51.90 0.52 18.44
N LEU A 35 50.68 0.75 18.00
CA LEU A 35 49.54 -0.01 18.40
C LEU A 35 48.96 -0.60 17.10
N GLN A 36 48.99 -1.92 17.04
CA GLN A 36 48.44 -2.71 15.93
C GLN A 36 47.00 -2.32 15.69
N PRO A 37 46.57 -2.12 14.41
CA PRO A 37 45.15 -1.98 14.13
C PRO A 37 44.49 -3.36 14.30
N VAL A 38 43.68 -3.46 15.34
CA VAL A 38 42.65 -4.47 15.39
C VAL A 38 41.74 -4.20 14.18
N ILE A 39 41.84 -5.05 13.16
CA ILE A 39 40.89 -5.06 12.03
C ILE A 39 39.55 -5.52 12.61
N VAL A 40 38.77 -4.57 13.09
CA VAL A 40 37.32 -4.81 13.24
C VAL A 40 36.76 -4.80 11.83
N THR A 41 36.69 -5.96 11.21
CA THR A 41 35.85 -6.21 10.08
C THR A 41 34.41 -5.95 10.56
N GLN A 42 33.97 -4.71 10.43
CA GLN A 42 32.55 -4.42 10.44
C GLN A 42 31.98 -5.08 9.19
N ASN A 43 31.48 -6.31 9.34
CA ASN A 43 30.48 -6.85 8.46
C ASN A 43 29.31 -5.88 8.49
N LYS A 44 29.31 -4.95 7.55
CA LYS A 44 28.12 -4.25 7.15
C LYS A 44 27.28 -5.33 6.44
N GLU A 45 26.58 -6.12 7.23
CA GLU A 45 25.42 -6.84 6.73
C GLU A 45 24.49 -5.77 6.17
N VAL A 46 24.56 -5.60 4.88
CA VAL A 46 23.46 -5.02 4.11
C VAL A 46 22.33 -6.01 4.35
N ILE A 47 21.47 -5.67 5.32
CA ILE A 47 20.16 -6.30 5.42
C ILE A 47 19.49 -5.91 4.11
N SER A 48 19.66 -6.76 3.08
CA SER A 48 18.75 -6.79 1.97
C SER A 48 17.41 -7.11 2.61
N VAL A 49 16.56 -6.08 2.74
CA VAL A 49 15.13 -6.29 2.93
C VAL A 49 14.75 -7.07 1.68
N SER A 50 14.75 -8.41 1.80
CA SER A 50 14.14 -9.26 0.80
C SER A 50 12.71 -8.75 0.72
N GLU A 51 12.35 -8.14 -0.43
CA GLU A 51 10.96 -8.11 -0.81
C GLU A 51 10.46 -9.52 -0.57
N HIS A 52 9.63 -9.64 0.45
CA HIS A 52 9.00 -10.90 0.76
C HIS A 52 8.11 -11.19 -0.44
N GLU A 53 8.63 -11.99 -1.38
CA GLU A 53 7.83 -12.54 -2.46
C GLU A 53 6.71 -13.31 -1.77
N ILE A 54 5.52 -12.71 -1.74
CA ILE A 54 4.31 -13.37 -1.25
C ILE A 54 4.15 -14.56 -2.18
N PRO A 55 4.15 -15.83 -1.66
CA PRO A 55 4.03 -17.00 -2.51
C PRO A 55 2.85 -16.85 -3.46
N ALA A 56 3.02 -17.21 -4.74
CA ALA A 56 1.99 -17.13 -5.79
C ALA A 56 0.75 -17.99 -5.53
N ASP A 57 0.66 -18.63 -4.40
CA ASP A 57 -0.37 -19.55 -3.91
C ASP A 57 -1.29 -18.90 -2.83
N GLN A 58 -1.15 -17.63 -2.58
CA GLN A 58 -2.00 -16.94 -1.61
C GLN A 58 -3.19 -16.29 -2.33
N GLY A 59 -4.40 -16.70 -1.94
CA GLY A 59 -5.64 -16.06 -2.37
C GLY A 59 -5.69 -14.55 -2.07
N ILE A 60 -6.86 -13.98 -1.89
CA ILE A 60 -7.02 -12.52 -1.65
C ILE A 60 -6.29 -12.12 -0.35
N VAL A 61 -5.37 -11.16 -0.48
CA VAL A 61 -4.68 -10.54 0.66
C VAL A 61 -5.48 -9.32 1.12
N PHE A 62 -6.03 -9.39 2.32
CA PHE A 62 -6.81 -8.29 2.89
C PHE A 62 -5.89 -7.31 3.63
N PHE A 63 -6.03 -6.04 3.31
CA PHE A 63 -5.38 -4.95 4.00
C PHE A 63 -6.01 -4.76 5.40
N ALA A 64 -5.17 -4.71 6.43
CA ALA A 64 -5.62 -4.47 7.80
C ALA A 64 -5.73 -2.96 8.05
N GLY A 65 -6.93 -2.41 7.93
CA GLY A 65 -7.20 -0.99 8.13
C GLY A 65 -8.69 -0.66 7.99
N SER A 66 -9.03 0.58 8.23
CA SER A 66 -10.38 1.13 8.06
C SER A 66 -10.73 1.35 6.58
N LEU A 67 -12.01 1.61 6.31
CA LEU A 67 -12.47 2.01 4.98
C LEU A 67 -11.74 3.25 4.46
N ILE A 68 -11.49 4.23 5.33
CA ILE A 68 -10.80 5.47 4.96
C ILE A 68 -9.36 5.17 4.54
N GLU A 69 -8.62 4.39 5.32
CA GLU A 69 -7.25 4.00 5.00
C GLU A 69 -7.18 3.15 3.73
N GLY A 70 -8.14 2.25 3.54
CA GLY A 70 -8.28 1.47 2.30
C GLY A 70 -8.53 2.34 1.07
N LEU A 71 -9.37 3.38 1.17
CA LEU A 71 -9.61 4.33 0.08
C LEU A 71 -8.36 5.16 -0.23
N GLU A 72 -7.64 5.64 0.79
CA GLU A 72 -6.38 6.36 0.57
C GLU A 72 -5.33 5.47 -0.10
N LYS A 73 -5.17 4.23 0.36
CA LYS A 73 -4.30 3.24 -0.27
C LYS A 73 -4.69 2.99 -1.73
N ALA A 74 -5.99 2.82 -2.01
CA ALA A 74 -6.50 2.62 -3.37
C ALA A 74 -6.22 3.84 -4.29
N LYS A 75 -6.26 5.07 -3.75
CA LYS A 75 -5.87 6.29 -4.49
C LYS A 75 -4.39 6.29 -4.81
N VAL A 76 -3.53 6.01 -3.84
CA VAL A 76 -2.07 5.99 -3.99
C VAL A 76 -1.65 4.93 -5.01
N GLU A 77 -2.22 3.73 -4.94
CA GLU A 77 -1.90 2.62 -5.84
C GLU A 77 -2.67 2.67 -7.18
N ASN A 78 -3.56 3.65 -7.36
CA ASN A 78 -4.47 3.77 -8.50
C ASN A 78 -5.31 2.50 -8.76
N LYS A 79 -5.69 1.80 -7.70
CA LYS A 79 -6.53 0.59 -7.70
C LYS A 79 -7.98 0.90 -7.36
N LEU A 80 -8.84 -0.09 -7.53
CA LEU A 80 -10.19 -0.11 -6.98
C LEU A 80 -10.14 -0.59 -5.51
N LEU A 81 -11.24 -0.44 -4.79
CA LEU A 81 -11.39 -1.00 -3.45
C LEU A 81 -12.43 -2.12 -3.49
N PHE A 82 -12.06 -3.28 -2.96
CA PHE A 82 -12.92 -4.41 -2.71
C PHE A 82 -13.18 -4.51 -1.21
N VAL A 83 -14.46 -4.64 -0.80
CA VAL A 83 -14.84 -4.73 0.61
C VAL A 83 -15.71 -5.96 0.84
N ASP A 84 -15.25 -6.90 1.65
CA ASP A 84 -16.04 -7.99 2.21
C ASP A 84 -16.74 -7.50 3.47
N CYS A 85 -18.06 -7.30 3.36
CA CYS A 85 -18.92 -6.92 4.47
C CYS A 85 -19.48 -8.20 5.12
N TYR A 86 -18.92 -8.57 6.26
CA TYR A 86 -19.22 -9.84 6.94
C TYR A 86 -19.69 -9.64 8.38
N THR A 87 -20.20 -10.71 8.99
CA THR A 87 -20.36 -10.83 10.45
C THR A 87 -19.76 -12.14 10.94
N THR A 88 -19.42 -12.19 12.23
CA THR A 88 -18.72 -13.35 12.81
C THR A 88 -19.57 -14.64 12.85
N TRP A 89 -20.88 -14.50 12.91
CA TRP A 89 -21.84 -15.63 12.93
C TRP A 89 -22.32 -16.05 11.53
N CYS A 90 -21.99 -15.30 10.47
CA CYS A 90 -22.45 -15.56 9.11
C CYS A 90 -21.81 -16.83 8.52
N GLY A 91 -22.59 -17.87 8.32
CA GLY A 91 -22.13 -19.15 7.73
C GLY A 91 -21.57 -18.99 6.31
N PRO A 92 -22.31 -18.39 5.36
CA PRO A 92 -21.81 -18.16 4.00
C PRO A 92 -20.55 -17.29 3.92
N CYS A 93 -20.35 -16.35 4.87
CA CYS A 93 -19.12 -15.55 4.95
C CYS A 93 -17.90 -16.42 5.29
N LYS A 94 -18.09 -17.41 6.19
CA LYS A 94 -17.04 -18.37 6.55
C LYS A 94 -16.64 -19.24 5.34
N ILE A 95 -17.63 -19.63 4.52
CA ILE A 95 -17.40 -20.39 3.28
C ILE A 95 -16.57 -19.55 2.29
N LEU A 96 -16.91 -18.28 2.08
CA LEU A 96 -16.11 -17.37 1.23
C LEU A 96 -14.67 -17.30 1.71
N LYS A 97 -14.45 -17.06 3.01
CA LYS A 97 -13.13 -16.94 3.61
C LYS A 97 -12.32 -18.23 3.50
N GLN A 98 -12.99 -19.40 3.63
CA GLN A 98 -12.33 -20.71 3.65
C GLN A 98 -11.97 -21.21 2.26
N TYR A 99 -12.76 -20.90 1.25
CA TYR A 99 -12.64 -21.48 -0.10
C TYR A 99 -12.45 -20.39 -1.18
N THR A 100 -13.42 -19.49 -1.36
CA THR A 100 -13.40 -18.53 -2.45
C THR A 100 -12.19 -17.59 -2.38
N PHE A 101 -11.94 -17.01 -1.21
CA PHE A 101 -10.83 -16.07 -1.03
C PHE A 101 -9.44 -16.73 -0.97
N LYS A 102 -9.39 -18.06 -0.96
CA LYS A 102 -8.15 -18.85 -1.00
C LYS A 102 -7.71 -19.18 -2.43
N ASP A 103 -8.53 -18.90 -3.43
CA ASP A 103 -8.19 -19.18 -4.82
C ASP A 103 -7.03 -18.28 -5.27
N ALA A 104 -5.96 -18.90 -5.76
CA ALA A 104 -4.73 -18.20 -6.15
C ALA A 104 -4.96 -17.29 -7.37
N THR A 105 -5.67 -17.76 -8.39
CA THR A 105 -5.94 -16.98 -9.61
C THR A 105 -6.74 -15.72 -9.30
N LEU A 106 -7.78 -15.86 -8.46
CA LEU A 106 -8.54 -14.73 -7.94
C LEU A 106 -7.64 -13.80 -7.12
N GLY A 107 -6.80 -14.37 -6.25
CA GLY A 107 -5.88 -13.60 -5.40
C GLY A 107 -4.92 -12.74 -6.19
N ASP A 108 -4.27 -13.29 -7.20
CA ASP A 108 -3.35 -12.58 -8.10
C ASP A 108 -4.05 -11.43 -8.82
N TYR A 109 -5.23 -11.69 -9.40
CA TYR A 109 -6.01 -10.65 -10.07
C TYR A 109 -6.41 -9.52 -9.11
N MET A 110 -6.86 -9.87 -7.90
CA MET A 110 -7.26 -8.90 -6.88
C MET A 110 -6.07 -8.08 -6.40
N LYS A 111 -4.90 -8.70 -6.20
CA LYS A 111 -3.66 -8.02 -5.83
C LYS A 111 -3.29 -6.92 -6.82
N ASP A 112 -3.42 -7.17 -8.11
CA ASP A 112 -3.01 -6.22 -9.14
C ASP A 112 -4.01 -5.06 -9.32
N ASN A 113 -5.30 -5.31 -9.12
CA ASN A 113 -6.36 -4.37 -9.49
C ASN A 113 -7.10 -3.74 -8.31
N TYR A 114 -6.99 -4.33 -7.11
CA TYR A 114 -7.77 -3.93 -5.94
C TYR A 114 -6.90 -3.80 -4.69
N VAL A 115 -7.31 -2.90 -3.82
CA VAL A 115 -7.05 -3.00 -2.38
C VAL A 115 -8.24 -3.74 -1.79
N ALA A 116 -8.01 -4.82 -1.04
CA ALA A 116 -9.09 -5.61 -0.44
C ALA A 116 -9.19 -5.32 1.06
N LEU A 117 -10.41 -5.11 1.56
CA LEU A 117 -10.75 -4.94 2.98
C LEU A 117 -11.78 -5.99 3.40
N ALA A 118 -11.71 -6.44 4.65
CA ALA A 118 -12.76 -7.21 5.29
C ALA A 118 -13.24 -6.44 6.53
N ILE A 119 -14.51 -6.04 6.55
CA ILE A 119 -15.07 -5.20 7.62
C ILE A 119 -16.19 -5.97 8.33
N ASP A 120 -16.03 -6.13 9.63
CA ASP A 120 -17.08 -6.70 10.50
C ASP A 120 -18.19 -5.68 10.68
N MET A 121 -19.37 -6.03 10.20
CA MET A 121 -20.55 -5.17 10.16
C MET A 121 -21.21 -4.98 11.52
N GLU A 122 -20.75 -5.67 12.57
CA GLU A 122 -21.18 -5.48 13.96
C GLU A 122 -20.35 -4.42 14.69
N THR A 123 -19.25 -3.94 14.10
CA THR A 123 -18.45 -2.84 14.63
C THR A 123 -19.09 -1.47 14.37
N PRO A 124 -18.71 -0.43 15.10
CA PRO A 124 -19.19 0.94 14.83
C PRO A 124 -18.93 1.40 13.37
N GLU A 125 -17.78 1.03 12.80
CA GLU A 125 -17.46 1.30 11.40
C GLU A 125 -18.38 0.52 10.45
N GLY A 126 -18.58 -0.77 10.72
CA GLY A 126 -19.47 -1.63 9.93
C GLY A 126 -20.92 -1.13 9.94
N ILE A 127 -21.44 -0.71 11.08
CA ILE A 127 -22.79 -0.13 11.21
C ILE A 127 -22.92 1.14 10.35
N MET A 128 -21.94 2.04 10.39
CA MET A 128 -21.93 3.23 9.55
C MET A 128 -21.85 2.89 8.06
N LEU A 129 -21.06 1.89 7.72
CA LEU A 129 -20.90 1.41 6.35
C LEU A 129 -22.19 0.76 5.83
N ALA A 130 -22.87 -0.06 6.64
CA ALA A 130 -24.17 -0.64 6.31
C ALA A 130 -25.20 0.44 5.98
N LYS A 131 -25.28 1.48 6.81
CA LYS A 131 -26.17 2.62 6.57
C LYS A 131 -25.82 3.39 5.30
N LYS A 132 -24.50 3.62 5.07
CA LYS A 132 -24.02 4.38 3.90
C LYS A 132 -24.31 3.68 2.58
N TYR A 133 -24.14 2.36 2.53
CA TYR A 133 -24.25 1.58 1.29
C TYR A 133 -25.52 0.72 1.19
N GLY A 134 -26.43 0.83 2.17
CA GLY A 134 -27.70 0.09 2.18
C GLY A 134 -27.51 -1.43 2.29
N ILE A 135 -26.57 -1.89 3.18
CA ILE A 135 -26.27 -3.30 3.35
C ILE A 135 -27.24 -3.92 4.35
N GLU A 136 -28.05 -4.86 3.89
CA GLU A 136 -29.09 -5.52 4.69
C GLU A 136 -28.88 -7.03 4.85
N ALA A 137 -27.90 -7.61 4.13
CA ALA A 137 -27.61 -9.04 4.15
C ALA A 137 -26.11 -9.34 4.08
N TYR A 138 -25.72 -10.51 4.59
CA TYR A 138 -24.31 -10.93 4.65
C TYR A 138 -24.09 -12.31 4.02
N PRO A 139 -22.96 -12.51 3.30
CA PRO A 139 -21.98 -11.48 2.95
C PRO A 139 -22.51 -10.52 1.90
N THR A 140 -22.04 -9.27 1.93
CA THR A 140 -22.16 -8.35 0.80
C THR A 140 -20.74 -7.90 0.39
N LEU A 141 -20.40 -8.14 -0.87
CA LEU A 141 -19.13 -7.79 -1.47
C LEU A 141 -19.29 -6.51 -2.27
N LEU A 142 -18.61 -5.43 -1.87
CA LEU A 142 -18.64 -4.15 -2.56
C LEU A 142 -17.40 -3.98 -3.44
N PHE A 143 -17.61 -3.46 -4.63
CA PHE A 143 -16.58 -3.00 -5.54
C PHE A 143 -16.71 -1.49 -5.67
N LEU A 144 -15.77 -0.76 -5.09
CA LEU A 144 -15.79 0.70 -5.03
C LEU A 144 -14.67 1.29 -5.89
N ASP A 145 -14.92 2.48 -6.41
CA ASP A 145 -13.84 3.27 -6.95
C ASP A 145 -13.01 3.90 -5.80
N LYS A 146 -11.89 4.50 -6.14
CA LYS A 146 -10.99 5.18 -5.19
C LYS A 146 -11.61 6.38 -4.46
N TYR A 147 -12.83 6.77 -4.81
CA TYR A 147 -13.61 7.82 -4.14
C TYR A 147 -14.74 7.25 -3.28
N GLY A 148 -14.86 5.93 -3.19
CA GLY A 148 -15.88 5.24 -2.41
C GLY A 148 -17.26 5.17 -3.09
N ARG A 149 -17.34 5.37 -4.41
CA ARG A 149 -18.58 5.16 -5.18
C ARG A 149 -18.71 3.70 -5.55
N VAL A 150 -19.92 3.14 -5.42
CA VAL A 150 -20.20 1.74 -5.76
C VAL A 150 -20.16 1.59 -7.29
N LEU A 151 -19.30 0.73 -7.79
CA LEU A 151 -19.23 0.32 -9.19
C LEU A 151 -19.98 -0.98 -9.45
N ASN A 152 -19.95 -1.88 -8.46
CA ASN A 152 -20.62 -3.17 -8.48
C ASN A 152 -20.82 -3.69 -7.06
N LEU A 153 -21.76 -4.61 -6.88
CA LEU A 153 -21.96 -5.31 -5.61
C LEU A 153 -22.40 -6.77 -5.86
N GLN A 154 -22.17 -7.60 -4.85
CA GLN A 154 -22.63 -8.97 -4.79
C GLN A 154 -23.22 -9.24 -3.41
N VAL A 155 -24.47 -9.62 -3.34
CA VAL A 155 -25.10 -10.10 -2.10
C VAL A 155 -25.08 -11.62 -2.09
N GLY A 156 -24.73 -12.20 -0.94
CA GLY A 156 -24.61 -13.64 -0.74
C GLY A 156 -23.30 -14.24 -1.23
N GLY A 157 -23.12 -15.53 -0.95
CA GLY A 157 -21.93 -16.29 -1.33
C GLY A 157 -21.78 -16.43 -2.84
N ILE A 158 -20.53 -16.51 -3.29
CA ILE A 158 -20.15 -16.64 -4.71
C ILE A 158 -18.88 -17.49 -4.81
N GLY A 159 -18.74 -18.32 -5.86
CA GLY A 159 -17.51 -19.08 -6.13
C GLY A 159 -16.40 -18.21 -6.70
N ALA A 160 -15.16 -18.70 -6.63
CA ALA A 160 -13.95 -17.95 -7.00
C ALA A 160 -13.97 -17.50 -8.46
N GLU A 161 -14.29 -18.39 -9.40
CA GLU A 161 -14.38 -18.08 -10.83
C GLU A 161 -15.40 -16.98 -11.12
N ALA A 162 -16.62 -17.10 -10.55
CA ALA A 162 -17.67 -16.10 -10.75
C ALA A 162 -17.31 -14.75 -10.11
N LEU A 163 -16.61 -14.74 -8.98
CA LEU A 163 -16.09 -13.53 -8.34
C LEU A 163 -15.00 -12.87 -9.19
N LEU A 164 -14.10 -13.67 -9.78
CA LEU A 164 -13.08 -13.18 -10.72
C LEU A 164 -13.73 -12.50 -11.93
N VAL A 165 -14.69 -13.16 -12.58
CA VAL A 165 -15.41 -12.56 -13.73
C VAL A 165 -16.08 -11.24 -13.33
N LYS A 166 -16.68 -11.17 -12.15
CA LYS A 166 -17.31 -9.93 -11.65
C LYS A 166 -16.26 -8.84 -11.39
N ALA A 167 -15.12 -9.17 -10.83
CA ALA A 167 -14.02 -8.24 -10.61
C ALA A 167 -13.47 -7.68 -11.92
N GLU A 168 -13.24 -8.54 -12.92
CA GLU A 168 -12.81 -8.13 -14.26
C GLU A 168 -13.80 -7.20 -14.95
N GLN A 169 -15.10 -7.55 -14.91
CA GLN A 169 -16.15 -6.70 -15.47
C GLN A 169 -16.18 -5.32 -14.83
N THR A 170 -15.90 -5.25 -13.52
CA THR A 170 -15.86 -3.97 -12.78
C THR A 170 -14.68 -3.12 -13.18
N VAL A 171 -13.49 -3.70 -13.39
CA VAL A 171 -12.32 -2.98 -13.89
C VAL A 171 -12.58 -2.43 -15.30
N ARG A 172 -13.18 -3.22 -16.19
CA ARG A 172 -13.54 -2.76 -17.56
C ARG A 172 -14.52 -1.58 -17.57
N LYS A 173 -15.46 -1.52 -16.63
CA LYS A 173 -16.42 -0.39 -16.51
C LYS A 173 -15.76 0.91 -15.99
N LYS A 174 -14.61 0.82 -15.32
CA LYS A 174 -13.86 1.99 -14.82
C LYS A 174 -13.13 2.73 -15.94
N MET A 175 -12.71 2.01 -16.98
CA MET A 175 -12.00 2.57 -18.15
C MET A 175 -12.97 3.32 -19.06
#